data_de2b78905395cbcf7d09844216a733c2
#
_entry.id   de2b78905395cbcf7d09844216a733c2
#
_cell.length_a   1.000
_cell.length_b   1.000
_cell.length_c   1.000
_cell.angle_alpha   90.00
_cell.angle_beta   90.00
_cell.angle_gamma   90.00
#
_symmetry.space_group_name_H-M   'P 1'
#
loop_
_entity.id
_entity.type
_entity.pdbx_description
1 polymer ?
#
loop_
_entity_poly.entity_id
_entity_poly.type
_entity_poly.pdbx_seq_one_letter_code
_entity_poly.pdbx_strand_id
1 'polypeptide(L)'
;MNMKIKLLLIAITLSLSANAQEKTELDVFKHTAIDTTQLIVSYDLTVKYDLSGQNNPDFEKVYTYIGRKVCQSFVESEHNADLRMAKAFLRNGKRGSRAAMKLVANVGETYIGYPKGKTTVIYNMDGAGSYLYQETTPKMQWKLTTEHKMLLDYDCTAATCSYRGRNYKVWFTTKIPLSYGPWKFTGLPGLVMEAETEEGDYHWTVTGIEKPKTVTPIYFLDRNYVKTSRENTRKQEKLLLKDPAGYLESYGYNFTTTNFNGQVVKLTLFTFDNPLERE
;
A
#
# COMPACT_ATOMS: atom_id res chain seq x y z
N MET A 1 18.50 7.61 -82.41
CA MET A 1 17.95 8.45 -81.32
C MET A 1 17.69 7.50 -80.15
N ASN A 2 18.70 7.36 -79.31
CA ASN A 2 18.72 6.39 -78.22
C ASN A 2 18.42 7.04 -76.87
N MET A 3 17.26 6.72 -76.36
CA MET A 3 16.85 7.21 -75.04
C MET A 3 17.26 6.16 -73.99
N LYS A 4 18.28 6.49 -73.21
CA LYS A 4 18.79 5.68 -72.09
C LYS A 4 17.84 5.84 -70.91
N ILE A 5 17.08 4.79 -70.58
CA ILE A 5 16.27 4.67 -69.38
C ILE A 5 17.24 4.41 -68.21
N LYS A 6 17.39 5.38 -67.29
CA LYS A 6 18.04 5.17 -66.00
C LYS A 6 17.08 4.51 -65.05
N LEU A 7 17.31 3.25 -64.72
CA LEU A 7 16.64 2.60 -63.58
C LEU A 7 17.19 3.19 -62.28
N LEU A 8 16.32 3.87 -61.55
CA LEU A 8 16.61 4.33 -60.19
C LEU A 8 16.24 3.22 -59.22
N LEU A 9 17.23 2.47 -58.74
CA LEU A 9 17.06 1.52 -57.65
C LEU A 9 16.82 2.29 -56.34
N ILE A 10 15.57 2.35 -55.91
CA ILE A 10 15.24 2.82 -54.57
C ILE A 10 15.46 1.64 -53.63
N ALA A 11 16.59 1.65 -52.93
CA ALA A 11 16.82 0.76 -51.79
C ALA A 11 15.94 1.19 -50.63
N ILE A 12 14.82 0.49 -50.45
CA ILE A 12 14.02 0.62 -49.25
C ILE A 12 14.78 -0.12 -48.16
N THR A 13 15.54 0.63 -47.37
CA THR A 13 16.08 0.14 -46.08
C THR A 13 14.91 0.06 -45.11
N LEU A 14 14.29 -1.11 -44.97
CA LEU A 14 13.48 -1.44 -43.83
C LEU A 14 14.38 -1.38 -42.60
N SER A 15 14.40 -0.26 -41.92
CA SER A 15 14.88 -0.19 -40.54
C SER A 15 13.89 -0.99 -39.68
N LEU A 16 14.21 -2.24 -39.41
CA LEU A 16 13.64 -2.99 -38.32
C LEU A 16 14.07 -2.21 -37.01
N SER A 17 13.29 -1.22 -36.63
CA SER A 17 13.33 -0.72 -35.28
C SER A 17 12.83 -1.88 -34.40
N ALA A 18 13.76 -2.69 -33.90
CA ALA A 18 13.48 -3.53 -32.75
C ALA A 18 13.01 -2.58 -31.66
N ASN A 19 11.68 -2.50 -31.46
CA ASN A 19 11.13 -1.91 -30.28
C ASN A 19 11.63 -2.75 -29.10
N ALA A 20 12.79 -2.39 -28.58
CA ALA A 20 13.23 -2.87 -27.29
C ALA A 20 12.16 -2.37 -26.32
N GLN A 21 11.26 -3.27 -25.92
CA GLN A 21 10.22 -2.98 -24.95
C GLN A 21 10.90 -2.40 -23.72
N GLU A 22 10.62 -1.14 -23.43
CA GLU A 22 11.23 -0.45 -22.31
C GLU A 22 10.93 -1.26 -21.04
N LYS A 23 11.99 -1.64 -20.30
CA LYS A 23 11.83 -2.41 -19.08
C LYS A 23 11.02 -1.60 -18.08
N THR A 24 10.01 -2.23 -17.52
CA THR A 24 9.12 -1.65 -16.50
C THR A 24 9.59 -2.00 -15.10
N GLU A 25 9.03 -1.36 -14.11
CA GLU A 25 9.29 -1.68 -12.70
C GLU A 25 8.98 -3.15 -12.36
N LEU A 26 8.02 -3.75 -13.05
CA LEU A 26 7.67 -5.17 -12.89
C LEU A 26 8.80 -6.10 -13.35
N ASP A 27 9.66 -5.65 -14.28
CA ASP A 27 10.81 -6.45 -14.74
C ASP A 27 11.92 -6.56 -13.67
N VAL A 28 11.87 -5.73 -12.63
CA VAL A 28 12.82 -5.76 -11.51
C VAL A 28 12.41 -6.75 -10.43
N PHE A 29 11.12 -6.92 -10.23
CA PHE A 29 10.58 -7.80 -9.20
C PHE A 29 9.99 -9.06 -9.82
N LYS A 30 10.37 -10.21 -9.26
CA LYS A 30 9.64 -11.44 -9.57
C LYS A 30 8.18 -11.25 -9.13
N HIS A 31 7.25 -11.47 -10.02
CA HIS A 31 5.84 -11.23 -9.76
C HIS A 31 4.95 -12.31 -10.34
N THR A 32 3.76 -12.42 -9.79
CA THR A 32 2.72 -13.33 -10.26
C THR A 32 1.42 -12.56 -10.37
N ALA A 33 0.79 -12.58 -11.53
CA ALA A 33 -0.58 -12.07 -11.69
C ALA A 33 -1.54 -13.04 -10.99
N ILE A 34 -2.21 -12.56 -9.94
CA ILE A 34 -3.07 -13.38 -9.09
C ILE A 34 -4.56 -13.14 -9.34
N ASP A 35 -4.92 -12.01 -9.92
CA ASP A 35 -6.27 -11.67 -10.36
C ASP A 35 -6.23 -10.53 -11.39
N THR A 36 -7.40 -10.07 -11.84
CA THR A 36 -7.56 -8.89 -12.70
C THR A 36 -8.52 -7.91 -12.02
N THR A 37 -8.10 -6.67 -11.91
CA THR A 37 -8.87 -5.59 -11.28
C THR A 37 -10.17 -5.32 -12.04
N GLN A 38 -11.28 -5.31 -11.32
CA GLN A 38 -12.62 -4.98 -11.83
C GLN A 38 -13.02 -3.56 -11.42
N LEU A 39 -12.54 -3.12 -10.26
CA LEU A 39 -12.83 -1.82 -9.68
C LEU A 39 -11.59 -1.30 -8.94
N ILE A 40 -11.32 -0.03 -9.07
CA ILE A 40 -10.31 0.71 -8.29
C ILE A 40 -11.07 1.68 -7.40
N VAL A 41 -10.76 1.64 -6.10
CA VAL A 41 -11.32 2.58 -5.13
C VAL A 41 -10.15 3.32 -4.47
N SER A 42 -10.20 4.64 -4.46
CA SER A 42 -9.25 5.48 -3.77
C SER A 42 -9.84 6.06 -2.50
N TYR A 43 -9.02 6.13 -1.46
CA TYR A 43 -9.36 6.70 -0.17
C TYR A 43 -8.28 7.67 0.27
N ASP A 44 -8.68 8.74 0.94
CA ASP A 44 -7.78 9.52 1.78
C ASP A 44 -7.79 8.89 3.18
N LEU A 45 -6.59 8.67 3.72
CA LEU A 45 -6.36 8.14 5.05
C LEU A 45 -5.73 9.22 5.92
N THR A 46 -6.38 9.55 7.01
CA THR A 46 -5.83 10.39 8.09
C THR A 46 -5.43 9.51 9.26
N VAL A 47 -4.23 9.71 9.79
CA VAL A 47 -3.71 8.93 10.93
C VAL A 47 -3.14 9.86 11.99
N LYS A 48 -3.58 9.66 13.23
CA LYS A 48 -2.97 10.27 14.42
C LYS A 48 -2.04 9.25 15.07
N TYR A 49 -0.75 9.37 14.80
CA TYR A 49 0.26 8.47 15.36
C TYR A 49 0.58 8.74 16.82
N ASP A 50 0.45 9.99 17.20
CA ASP A 50 0.84 10.49 18.50
C ASP A 50 -0.40 10.89 19.29
N LEU A 51 -0.67 10.15 20.35
CA LEU A 51 -1.78 10.43 21.27
C LEU A 51 -1.54 11.65 22.14
N SER A 52 -0.29 12.15 22.22
CA SER A 52 0.01 13.39 22.95
C SER A 52 -0.50 14.65 22.26
N GLY A 53 -0.82 14.54 20.95
CA GLY A 53 -1.27 15.66 20.12
C GLY A 53 -0.17 16.66 19.75
N GLN A 54 1.10 16.33 20.00
CA GLN A 54 2.23 17.20 19.67
C GLN A 54 2.56 17.18 18.18
N ASN A 55 2.19 16.10 17.48
CA ASN A 55 2.42 15.95 16.05
C ASN A 55 1.11 16.09 15.26
N ASN A 56 1.19 16.74 14.10
CA ASN A 56 0.05 16.83 13.19
C ASN A 56 -0.33 15.43 12.68
N PRO A 57 -1.62 15.20 12.36
CA PRO A 57 -2.04 14.00 11.68
C PRO A 57 -1.27 13.80 10.38
N ASP A 58 -0.98 12.57 10.03
CA ASP A 58 -0.44 12.24 8.72
C ASP A 58 -1.56 11.94 7.73
N PHE A 59 -1.30 12.24 6.45
CA PHE A 59 -2.26 12.08 5.37
C PHE A 59 -1.65 11.20 4.30
N GLU A 60 -2.35 10.12 3.97
CA GLU A 60 -1.94 9.17 2.95
C GLU A 60 -3.10 8.87 1.99
N LYS A 61 -2.76 8.47 0.79
CA LYS A 61 -3.72 7.93 -0.16
C LYS A 61 -3.64 6.41 -0.15
N VAL A 62 -4.80 5.76 -0.05
CA VAL A 62 -4.93 4.30 -0.10
C VAL A 62 -5.68 3.92 -1.36
N TYR A 63 -5.12 2.95 -2.10
CA TYR A 63 -5.82 2.33 -3.22
C TYR A 63 -6.28 0.94 -2.83
N THR A 64 -7.47 0.59 -3.28
CA THR A 64 -8.05 -0.75 -3.16
C THR A 64 -8.39 -1.26 -4.56
N TYR A 65 -7.66 -2.26 -5.02
CA TYR A 65 -7.88 -2.93 -6.31
C TYR A 65 -8.71 -4.17 -6.07
N ILE A 66 -9.94 -4.17 -6.55
CA ILE A 66 -10.90 -5.25 -6.33
C ILE A 66 -10.99 -6.08 -7.61
N GLY A 67 -10.53 -7.33 -7.54
CA GLY A 67 -10.67 -8.33 -8.57
C GLY A 67 -11.89 -9.24 -8.34
N ARG A 68 -11.92 -10.38 -9.05
CA ARG A 68 -12.98 -11.39 -8.88
C ARG A 68 -12.80 -12.26 -7.65
N LYS A 69 -11.56 -12.46 -7.21
CA LYS A 69 -11.19 -13.39 -6.13
C LYS A 69 -10.33 -12.72 -5.07
N VAL A 70 -9.59 -11.69 -5.45
CA VAL A 70 -8.61 -11.02 -4.62
C VAL A 70 -8.94 -9.54 -4.52
N CYS A 71 -8.82 -9.00 -3.32
CA CYS A 71 -8.83 -7.57 -3.08
C CYS A 71 -7.46 -7.17 -2.52
N GLN A 72 -6.75 -6.30 -3.23
CA GLN A 72 -5.48 -5.71 -2.78
C GLN A 72 -5.74 -4.29 -2.27
N SER A 73 -5.22 -3.97 -1.08
CA SER A 73 -5.24 -2.60 -0.55
C SER A 73 -3.83 -2.19 -0.14
N PHE A 74 -3.39 -1.00 -0.54
CA PHE A 74 -2.04 -0.50 -0.30
C PHE A 74 -2.00 1.03 -0.19
N VAL A 75 -0.98 1.53 0.49
CA VAL A 75 -0.70 2.97 0.61
C VAL A 75 0.11 3.44 -0.59
N GLU A 76 -0.30 4.55 -1.21
CA GLU A 76 0.35 5.07 -2.43
C GLU A 76 1.82 5.42 -2.21
N SER A 77 2.16 6.06 -1.10
CA SER A 77 3.54 6.44 -0.79
C SER A 77 4.48 5.24 -0.68
N GLU A 78 4.01 4.13 -0.11
CA GLU A 78 4.72 2.86 -0.02
C GLU A 78 4.93 2.24 -1.40
N HIS A 79 3.87 2.16 -2.20
CA HIS A 79 3.94 1.67 -3.57
C HIS A 79 4.91 2.50 -4.42
N ASN A 80 4.82 3.82 -4.34
CA ASN A 80 5.73 4.73 -5.05
C ASN A 80 7.18 4.62 -4.58
N ALA A 81 7.43 4.29 -3.30
CA ALA A 81 8.80 4.01 -2.83
C ALA A 81 9.39 2.78 -3.52
N ASP A 82 8.60 1.74 -3.69
CA ASP A 82 9.01 0.54 -4.40
C ASP A 82 9.29 0.80 -5.88
N LEU A 83 8.43 1.57 -6.55
CA LEU A 83 8.65 1.98 -7.94
C LEU A 83 9.93 2.81 -8.11
N ARG A 84 10.21 3.75 -7.19
CA ARG A 84 11.47 4.51 -7.21
C ARG A 84 12.69 3.62 -7.05
N MET A 85 12.62 2.61 -6.15
CA MET A 85 13.72 1.64 -5.98
C MET A 85 13.93 0.82 -7.25
N ALA A 86 12.87 0.36 -7.89
CA ALA A 86 12.93 -0.38 -9.15
C ALA A 86 13.55 0.46 -10.27
N LYS A 87 13.11 1.71 -10.45
CA LYS A 87 13.68 2.65 -11.43
C LYS A 87 15.16 2.92 -11.18
N ALA A 88 15.57 3.09 -9.92
CA ALA A 88 16.97 3.27 -9.57
C ALA A 88 17.80 2.03 -9.94
N PHE A 89 17.27 0.83 -9.67
CA PHE A 89 17.92 -0.42 -10.06
C PHE A 89 18.07 -0.56 -11.58
N LEU A 90 17.03 -0.29 -12.35
CA LEU A 90 17.06 -0.33 -13.81
C LEU A 90 18.11 0.65 -14.39
N ARG A 91 18.24 1.83 -13.78
CA ARG A 91 19.17 2.86 -14.23
C ARG A 91 20.63 2.58 -13.87
N ASN A 92 20.89 2.09 -12.68
CA ASN A 92 22.24 2.05 -12.08
C ASN A 92 22.75 0.64 -11.77
N GLY A 93 21.91 -0.40 -11.91
CA GLY A 93 22.21 -1.77 -11.45
C GLY A 93 22.34 -1.90 -9.93
N LYS A 94 22.07 -0.83 -9.17
CA LYS A 94 22.14 -0.82 -7.71
C LYS A 94 20.75 -0.60 -7.14
N ARG A 95 20.41 -1.34 -6.08
CA ARG A 95 19.18 -1.06 -5.34
C ARG A 95 19.27 0.35 -4.77
N GLY A 96 18.33 1.20 -5.14
CA GLY A 96 18.14 2.49 -4.49
C GLY A 96 17.83 2.30 -3.01
N SER A 97 18.22 3.24 -2.18
CA SER A 97 17.71 3.32 -0.82
C SER A 97 16.22 3.67 -0.87
N ARG A 98 15.40 3.10 0.00
CA ARG A 98 14.10 3.68 0.36
C ARG A 98 14.41 4.99 1.09
N ALA A 99 14.78 6.02 0.30
CA ALA A 99 15.16 7.29 0.86
C ALA A 99 13.92 7.99 1.45
N ALA A 100 14.11 8.52 2.62
CA ALA A 100 13.23 9.16 3.55
C ALA A 100 12.43 8.16 4.37
N MET A 101 12.94 7.94 5.57
CA MET A 101 12.19 7.40 6.70
C MET A 101 11.09 8.41 7.09
N LYS A 102 10.09 8.54 6.24
CA LYS A 102 8.79 8.91 6.73
C LYS A 102 8.29 7.61 7.35
N LEU A 103 8.29 7.54 8.67
CA LEU A 103 7.55 6.52 9.40
C LEU A 103 6.08 6.84 9.14
N VAL A 104 5.62 6.39 7.98
CA VAL A 104 4.28 6.64 7.47
C VAL A 104 3.32 5.69 8.18
N ALA A 105 2.05 6.05 8.16
CA ALA A 105 0.92 5.19 8.51
C ALA A 105 1.06 3.80 7.91
N ASN A 106 1.75 2.94 8.61
CA ASN A 106 1.91 1.59 8.13
C ASN A 106 0.67 0.77 8.45
N VAL A 107 -0.32 0.88 7.60
CA VAL A 107 -1.51 0.01 7.66
C VAL A 107 -1.25 -1.34 6.99
N GLY A 108 -0.07 -1.51 6.38
CA GLY A 108 0.32 -2.70 5.63
C GLY A 108 -0.34 -2.78 4.26
N GLU A 109 0.31 -3.49 3.34
CA GLU A 109 -0.32 -3.93 2.09
C GLU A 109 -1.06 -5.24 2.34
N THR A 110 -2.31 -5.33 1.91
CA THR A 110 -3.16 -6.50 2.17
C THR A 110 -3.66 -7.12 0.89
N TYR A 111 -3.73 -8.46 0.86
CA TYR A 111 -4.31 -9.25 -0.22
C TYR A 111 -5.38 -10.17 0.37
N ILE A 112 -6.64 -9.72 0.42
CA ILE A 112 -7.77 -10.52 0.89
C ILE A 112 -8.12 -11.55 -0.20
N GLY A 113 -8.21 -12.83 0.17
CA GLY A 113 -8.50 -13.93 -0.76
C GLY A 113 -7.25 -14.55 -1.40
N TYR A 114 -6.04 -14.13 -1.04
CA TYR A 114 -4.80 -14.72 -1.54
C TYR A 114 -3.84 -15.13 -0.40
N PRO A 115 -3.45 -16.43 -0.37
CA PRO A 115 -4.07 -17.55 -1.08
C PRO A 115 -5.55 -17.73 -0.73
N LYS A 116 -6.28 -18.54 -1.51
CA LYS A 116 -7.73 -18.74 -1.32
C LYS A 116 -8.08 -18.99 0.16
N GLY A 117 -9.02 -18.21 0.70
CA GLY A 117 -9.48 -18.29 2.09
C GLY A 117 -8.52 -17.66 3.12
N LYS A 118 -7.43 -17.05 2.65
CA LYS A 118 -6.46 -16.35 3.49
C LYS A 118 -6.41 -14.86 3.14
N THR A 119 -5.84 -14.11 4.05
CA THR A 119 -5.38 -12.74 3.80
C THR A 119 -3.88 -12.72 4.00
N THR A 120 -3.14 -12.34 2.96
CA THR A 120 -1.71 -12.05 3.05
C THR A 120 -1.55 -10.58 3.42
N VAL A 121 -0.68 -10.31 4.38
CA VAL A 121 -0.33 -8.95 4.81
C VAL A 121 1.18 -8.78 4.66
N ILE A 122 1.57 -7.71 3.98
CA ILE A 122 2.95 -7.27 3.88
C ILE A 122 3.09 -6.00 4.72
N TYR A 123 4.00 -6.05 5.66
CA TYR A 123 4.26 -4.96 6.59
C TYR A 123 5.70 -4.48 6.41
N ASN A 124 5.87 -3.29 5.84
CA ASN A 124 7.19 -2.72 5.64
C ASN A 124 7.66 -2.03 6.93
N MET A 125 8.82 -2.44 7.42
CA MET A 125 9.52 -1.75 8.49
C MET A 125 10.72 -1.07 7.86
N ASP A 126 10.60 0.21 7.57
CA ASP A 126 11.61 0.97 6.85
C ASP A 126 13.00 0.79 7.49
N GLY A 127 13.95 0.31 6.67
CA GLY A 127 15.29 -0.02 7.14
C GLY A 127 15.45 -1.43 7.71
N ALA A 128 14.43 -2.04 8.28
CA ALA A 128 14.48 -3.37 8.90
C ALA A 128 13.85 -4.50 8.06
N GLY A 129 13.42 -4.17 6.83
CA GLY A 129 12.89 -5.14 5.88
C GLY A 129 11.36 -5.18 5.82
N SER A 130 10.87 -6.09 4.99
CA SER A 130 9.44 -6.30 4.78
C SER A 130 9.03 -7.65 5.37
N TYR A 131 8.06 -7.61 6.26
CA TYR A 131 7.52 -8.78 6.95
C TYR A 131 6.25 -9.23 6.21
N LEU A 132 6.13 -10.54 6.03
CA LEU A 132 4.95 -11.15 5.41
C LEU A 132 4.35 -12.17 6.36
N TYR A 133 3.06 -12.02 6.62
CA TYR A 133 2.29 -13.06 7.29
C TYR A 133 0.98 -13.35 6.56
N GLN A 134 0.43 -14.52 6.86
CA GLN A 134 -0.85 -14.97 6.35
C GLN A 134 -1.76 -15.33 7.52
N GLU A 135 -2.98 -14.85 7.48
CA GLU A 135 -4.03 -15.20 8.42
C GLU A 135 -5.27 -15.70 7.69
N THR A 136 -6.14 -16.40 8.39
CA THR A 136 -7.48 -16.68 7.86
C THR A 136 -8.18 -15.36 7.59
N THR A 137 -8.83 -15.22 6.43
CA THR A 137 -9.53 -13.97 6.09
C THR A 137 -10.43 -13.54 7.24
N PRO A 138 -10.28 -12.30 7.74
CA PRO A 138 -11.01 -11.83 8.90
C PRO A 138 -12.54 -11.95 8.71
N LYS A 139 -13.23 -12.42 9.73
CA LYS A 139 -14.69 -12.41 9.81
C LYS A 139 -15.10 -11.37 10.85
N MET A 140 -15.19 -10.12 10.40
CA MET A 140 -15.63 -9.03 11.27
C MET A 140 -17.09 -9.19 11.62
N GLN A 141 -17.43 -9.05 12.90
CA GLN A 141 -18.80 -9.17 13.40
C GLN A 141 -19.48 -7.79 13.33
N TRP A 142 -20.05 -7.49 12.17
CA TRP A 142 -20.71 -6.22 11.92
C TRP A 142 -22.07 -6.12 12.60
N LYS A 143 -22.31 -4.98 13.25
CA LYS A 143 -23.63 -4.57 13.74
C LYS A 143 -24.10 -3.43 12.86
N LEU A 144 -25.14 -3.67 12.06
CA LEU A 144 -25.77 -2.64 11.23
C LEU A 144 -26.51 -1.64 12.11
N THR A 145 -26.48 -0.37 11.72
CA THR A 145 -27.24 0.71 12.36
C THR A 145 -28.30 1.24 11.40
N THR A 146 -29.13 2.16 11.87
CA THR A 146 -30.14 2.87 11.04
C THR A 146 -29.63 4.21 10.51
N GLU A 147 -28.36 4.51 10.74
CA GLU A 147 -27.76 5.77 10.28
C GLU A 147 -27.44 5.71 8.79
N HIS A 148 -27.74 6.80 8.08
CA HIS A 148 -27.50 6.96 6.66
C HIS A 148 -26.77 8.26 6.38
N LYS A 149 -25.92 8.26 5.35
CA LYS A 149 -25.35 9.48 4.76
C LYS A 149 -24.98 9.28 3.29
N MET A 150 -24.84 10.38 2.57
CA MET A 150 -24.39 10.36 1.18
C MET A 150 -22.85 10.50 1.11
N LEU A 151 -22.19 9.62 0.32
CA LEU A 151 -20.78 9.69 0.01
C LEU A 151 -20.60 9.44 -1.50
N LEU A 152 -20.01 10.37 -2.24
CA LEU A 152 -19.87 10.32 -3.70
C LEU A 152 -21.16 9.90 -4.41
N ASP A 153 -22.30 10.54 -4.03
CA ASP A 153 -23.64 10.26 -4.58
C ASP A 153 -24.21 8.86 -4.28
N TYR A 154 -23.57 8.09 -3.40
CA TYR A 154 -24.08 6.80 -2.92
C TYR A 154 -24.71 6.95 -1.53
N ASP A 155 -25.93 6.42 -1.39
CA ASP A 155 -26.55 6.23 -0.07
C ASP A 155 -25.78 5.12 0.67
N CYS A 156 -25.29 5.45 1.84
CA CYS A 156 -24.47 4.58 2.69
C CYS A 156 -25.14 4.37 4.03
N THR A 157 -25.15 3.12 4.47
CA THR A 157 -25.60 2.71 5.80
C THR A 157 -24.41 2.54 6.73
N ALA A 158 -24.57 2.89 8.00
CA ALA A 158 -23.51 2.68 8.97
C ALA A 158 -23.52 1.27 9.57
N ALA A 159 -22.33 0.78 9.89
CA ALA A 159 -22.11 -0.45 10.65
C ALA A 159 -20.95 -0.27 11.63
N THR A 160 -20.98 -1.01 12.73
CA THR A 160 -19.90 -0.99 13.74
C THR A 160 -19.37 -2.39 14.00
N CYS A 161 -18.10 -2.48 14.36
CA CYS A 161 -17.51 -3.72 14.89
C CYS A 161 -16.34 -3.41 15.82
N SER A 162 -16.01 -4.38 16.69
CA SER A 162 -14.75 -4.40 17.41
C SER A 162 -13.80 -5.38 16.70
N TYR A 163 -12.59 -4.93 16.37
CA TYR A 163 -11.61 -5.76 15.71
C TYR A 163 -10.19 -5.33 16.08
N ARG A 164 -9.34 -6.28 16.48
CA ARG A 164 -7.93 -6.05 16.79
C ARG A 164 -7.67 -4.92 17.80
N GLY A 165 -8.47 -4.91 18.88
CA GLY A 165 -8.32 -3.95 19.99
C GLY A 165 -8.83 -2.53 19.69
N ARG A 166 -9.60 -2.35 18.61
CA ARG A 166 -10.26 -1.09 18.27
C ARG A 166 -11.72 -1.29 17.93
N ASN A 167 -12.51 -0.26 18.18
CA ASN A 167 -13.88 -0.15 17.69
C ASN A 167 -13.88 0.67 16.41
N TYR A 168 -14.60 0.18 15.41
CA TYR A 168 -14.74 0.82 14.10
C TYR A 168 -16.18 1.16 13.84
N LYS A 169 -16.39 2.33 13.23
CA LYS A 169 -17.62 2.71 12.54
C LYS A 169 -17.30 2.85 11.06
N VAL A 170 -18.10 2.19 10.23
CA VAL A 170 -17.93 2.25 8.78
C VAL A 170 -19.24 2.63 8.11
N TRP A 171 -19.11 3.19 6.90
CA TRP A 171 -20.23 3.50 6.02
C TRP A 171 -20.04 2.71 4.74
N PHE A 172 -21.03 1.92 4.38
CA PHE A 172 -20.98 1.08 3.20
C PHE A 172 -22.22 1.26 2.32
N THR A 173 -22.09 1.02 1.02
CA THR A 173 -23.19 1.09 0.08
C THR A 173 -23.46 -0.26 -0.57
N THR A 174 -24.74 -0.67 -0.57
CA THR A 174 -25.18 -1.87 -1.28
C THR A 174 -25.33 -1.66 -2.80
N LYS A 175 -25.27 -0.41 -3.27
CA LYS A 175 -25.29 -0.10 -4.71
C LYS A 175 -24.08 -0.66 -5.43
N ILE A 176 -22.99 -0.91 -4.72
CA ILE A 176 -21.79 -1.62 -5.19
C ILE A 176 -21.67 -2.89 -4.35
N PRO A 177 -22.22 -4.03 -4.80
CA PRO A 177 -22.34 -5.25 -4.00
C PRO A 177 -21.01 -6.03 -3.93
N LEU A 178 -19.93 -5.33 -3.55
CA LEU A 178 -18.60 -5.87 -3.36
C LEU A 178 -18.24 -5.76 -1.88
N SER A 179 -18.07 -6.90 -1.22
CA SER A 179 -17.84 -7.00 0.23
C SER A 179 -16.39 -6.66 0.62
N TYR A 180 -15.90 -5.50 0.20
CA TYR A 180 -14.55 -5.03 0.43
C TYR A 180 -14.50 -3.57 0.84
N GLY A 181 -13.36 -3.17 1.40
CA GLY A 181 -12.99 -1.79 1.74
C GLY A 181 -11.49 -1.63 1.78
N PRO A 182 -10.96 -0.49 2.26
CA PRO A 182 -9.53 -0.32 2.49
C PRO A 182 -9.05 -1.26 3.60
N TRP A 183 -7.73 -1.51 3.64
CA TRP A 183 -7.09 -2.38 4.63
C TRP A 183 -7.71 -3.78 4.66
N LYS A 184 -8.30 -4.22 5.77
CA LYS A 184 -8.88 -5.55 5.98
C LYS A 184 -10.42 -5.54 6.05
N PHE A 185 -11.07 -4.41 5.78
CA PHE A 185 -12.52 -4.33 5.90
C PHE A 185 -13.21 -5.20 4.87
N THR A 186 -13.97 -6.19 5.35
CA THR A 186 -14.73 -7.14 4.54
C THR A 186 -15.92 -7.68 5.33
N GLY A 187 -16.85 -8.36 4.66
CA GLY A 187 -17.98 -9.04 5.30
C GLY A 187 -19.29 -8.24 5.34
N LEU A 188 -19.32 -6.99 4.89
CA LEU A 188 -20.54 -6.22 4.67
C LEU A 188 -21.15 -6.53 3.30
N PRO A 189 -22.47 -6.34 3.10
CA PRO A 189 -23.13 -6.64 1.82
C PRO A 189 -22.90 -5.57 0.75
N GLY A 190 -21.78 -4.82 0.82
CA GLY A 190 -21.45 -3.75 -0.11
C GLY A 190 -20.08 -3.16 0.16
N LEU A 191 -19.71 -2.20 -0.69
CA LEU A 191 -18.42 -1.50 -0.63
C LEU A 191 -18.36 -0.57 0.58
N VAL A 192 -17.30 -0.68 1.38
CA VAL A 192 -17.01 0.27 2.45
C VAL A 192 -16.52 1.58 1.83
N MET A 193 -17.26 2.65 2.04
CA MET A 193 -17.00 3.98 1.49
C MET A 193 -16.23 4.87 2.48
N GLU A 194 -16.40 4.63 3.76
CA GLU A 194 -15.70 5.34 4.82
C GLU A 194 -15.54 4.41 6.02
N ALA A 195 -14.44 4.55 6.72
CA ALA A 195 -14.17 3.81 7.94
C ALA A 195 -13.40 4.69 8.91
N GLU A 196 -13.75 4.64 10.19
CA GLU A 196 -13.05 5.36 11.24
C GLU A 196 -12.94 4.52 12.51
N THR A 197 -11.90 4.73 13.27
CA THR A 197 -11.83 4.24 14.65
C THR A 197 -12.66 5.14 15.54
N GLU A 198 -13.26 4.59 16.60
CA GLU A 198 -14.10 5.34 17.55
C GLU A 198 -13.34 6.54 18.16
N GLU A 199 -12.04 6.40 18.36
CA GLU A 199 -11.17 7.46 18.86
C GLU A 199 -10.82 8.52 17.81
N GLY A 200 -11.17 8.27 16.51
CA GLY A 200 -10.82 9.15 15.39
C GLY A 200 -9.32 9.18 15.08
N ASP A 201 -8.59 8.13 15.45
CA ASP A 201 -7.14 8.03 15.22
C ASP A 201 -6.80 7.63 13.79
N TYR A 202 -7.66 6.80 13.20
CA TYR A 202 -7.58 6.34 11.81
C TYR A 202 -8.89 6.62 11.12
N HIS A 203 -8.83 7.31 9.98
CA HIS A 203 -10.01 7.66 9.21
C HIS A 203 -9.74 7.52 7.72
N TRP A 204 -10.46 6.64 7.05
CA TRP A 204 -10.47 6.45 5.60
C TRP A 204 -11.72 7.03 5.00
N THR A 205 -11.59 7.92 4.03
CA THR A 205 -12.73 8.50 3.30
C THR A 205 -12.55 8.26 1.81
N VAL A 206 -13.55 7.68 1.15
CA VAL A 206 -13.52 7.45 -0.30
C VAL A 206 -13.38 8.77 -1.06
N THR A 207 -12.48 8.79 -2.05
CA THR A 207 -12.24 9.95 -2.91
C THR A 207 -12.49 9.66 -4.39
N GLY A 208 -12.55 8.37 -4.77
CA GLY A 208 -12.82 7.99 -6.15
C GLY A 208 -13.17 6.51 -6.30
N ILE A 209 -13.99 6.23 -7.30
CA ILE A 209 -14.38 4.88 -7.70
C ILE A 209 -14.34 4.82 -9.21
N GLU A 210 -13.49 3.96 -9.77
CA GLU A 210 -13.35 3.87 -11.22
C GLU A 210 -13.16 2.43 -11.70
N LYS A 211 -13.63 2.17 -12.92
CA LYS A 211 -13.28 0.94 -13.64
C LYS A 211 -11.95 1.14 -14.35
N PRO A 212 -11.04 0.15 -14.30
CA PRO A 212 -9.80 0.23 -15.06
C PRO A 212 -10.08 0.47 -16.55
N LYS A 213 -9.36 1.42 -17.15
CA LYS A 213 -9.47 1.72 -18.60
C LYS A 213 -8.84 0.64 -19.47
N THR A 214 -7.91 -0.10 -18.92
CA THR A 214 -7.19 -1.23 -19.57
C THR A 214 -7.18 -2.43 -18.64
N VAL A 215 -6.81 -3.59 -19.17
CA VAL A 215 -6.60 -4.78 -18.33
C VAL A 215 -5.52 -4.48 -17.31
N THR A 216 -5.92 -4.45 -16.05
CA THR A 216 -5.05 -4.12 -14.92
C THR A 216 -4.92 -5.33 -14.01
N PRO A 217 -3.84 -6.11 -14.11
CA PRO A 217 -3.64 -7.26 -13.24
C PRO A 217 -3.38 -6.83 -11.78
N ILE A 218 -3.83 -7.66 -10.84
CA ILE A 218 -3.37 -7.61 -9.46
C ILE A 218 -2.14 -8.50 -9.37
N TYR A 219 -1.00 -7.90 -9.03
CA TYR A 219 0.26 -8.61 -8.91
C TYR A 219 0.61 -8.87 -7.45
N PHE A 220 1.04 -10.10 -7.17
CA PHE A 220 1.80 -10.40 -5.97
C PHE A 220 3.28 -10.32 -6.32
N LEU A 221 4.00 -9.41 -5.67
CA LEU A 221 5.43 -9.24 -5.86
C LEU A 221 6.18 -10.18 -4.93
N ASP A 222 7.01 -11.07 -5.49
CA ASP A 222 7.86 -11.97 -4.70
C ASP A 222 9.17 -11.25 -4.38
N ARG A 223 9.20 -10.66 -3.19
CA ARG A 223 10.38 -9.99 -2.64
C ARG A 223 10.99 -10.86 -1.55
N ASN A 224 12.17 -10.49 -1.08
CA ASN A 224 12.80 -11.14 0.08
C ASN A 224 12.06 -10.75 1.37
N TYR A 225 10.88 -11.33 1.58
CA TYR A 225 10.10 -11.13 2.80
C TYR A 225 10.63 -11.95 3.96
N VAL A 226 10.61 -11.38 5.16
CA VAL A 226 10.69 -12.12 6.41
C VAL A 226 9.33 -12.77 6.64
N LYS A 227 9.19 -14.04 6.22
CA LYS A 227 7.96 -14.82 6.42
C LYS A 227 7.82 -15.18 7.90
N THR A 228 6.76 -14.72 8.53
CA THR A 228 6.57 -14.86 9.98
C THR A 228 5.08 -14.93 10.36
N SER A 229 4.79 -14.86 11.65
CA SER A 229 3.42 -14.74 12.15
C SER A 229 3.02 -13.28 12.32
N ARG A 230 1.69 -13.03 12.37
CA ARG A 230 1.15 -11.72 12.74
C ARG A 230 1.70 -11.25 14.09
N GLU A 231 1.73 -12.15 15.08
CA GLU A 231 2.23 -11.85 16.43
C GLU A 231 3.67 -11.34 16.40
N ASN A 232 4.57 -12.05 15.70
CA ASN A 232 5.95 -11.61 15.56
C ASN A 232 6.05 -10.27 14.82
N THR A 233 5.25 -10.05 13.76
CA THR A 233 5.22 -8.77 13.06
C THR A 233 4.82 -7.64 14.01
N ARG A 234 3.77 -7.84 14.81
CA ARG A 234 3.33 -6.87 15.84
C ARG A 234 4.38 -6.61 16.90
N LYS A 235 5.10 -7.67 17.32
CA LYS A 235 6.22 -7.52 18.27
C LYS A 235 7.33 -6.63 17.68
N GLN A 236 7.71 -6.86 16.43
CA GLN A 236 8.74 -6.03 15.77
C GLN A 236 8.28 -4.59 15.58
N GLU A 237 7.03 -4.38 15.19
CA GLU A 237 6.44 -3.05 15.11
C GLU A 237 6.48 -2.32 16.45
N LYS A 238 6.06 -2.97 17.55
CA LYS A 238 6.11 -2.37 18.89
C LYS A 238 7.54 -1.96 19.28
N LEU A 239 8.55 -2.77 18.91
CA LEU A 239 9.94 -2.43 19.17
C LEU A 239 10.38 -1.20 18.36
N LEU A 240 10.05 -1.18 17.07
CA LEU A 240 10.32 -0.05 16.18
C LEU A 240 9.64 1.23 16.69
N LEU A 241 8.36 1.17 17.03
CA LEU A 241 7.59 2.33 17.47
C LEU A 241 8.08 2.89 18.82
N LYS A 242 8.56 2.02 19.71
CA LYS A 242 9.05 2.42 21.05
C LYS A 242 10.40 3.13 20.99
N ASP A 243 11.32 2.65 20.15
CA ASP A 243 12.66 3.22 19.98
C ASP A 243 13.10 3.06 18.53
N PRO A 244 12.62 3.93 17.62
CA PRO A 244 12.94 3.82 16.20
C PRO A 244 14.44 3.90 15.90
N ALA A 245 15.16 4.78 16.60
CA ALA A 245 16.60 4.94 16.40
C ALA A 245 17.38 3.70 16.83
N GLY A 246 17.18 3.24 18.06
CA GLY A 246 17.86 2.04 18.58
C GLY A 246 17.49 0.78 17.80
N TYR A 247 16.23 0.65 17.38
CA TYR A 247 15.79 -0.46 16.55
C TYR A 247 16.53 -0.47 15.21
N LEU A 248 16.60 0.64 14.50
CA LEU A 248 17.26 0.73 13.21
C LEU A 248 18.79 0.69 13.32
N GLU A 249 19.37 1.19 14.41
CA GLU A 249 20.81 1.02 14.70
C GLU A 249 21.20 -0.46 14.78
N SER A 250 20.32 -1.33 15.29
CA SER A 250 20.55 -2.78 15.32
C SER A 250 20.62 -3.41 13.91
N TYR A 251 20.13 -2.71 12.89
CA TYR A 251 20.24 -3.08 11.47
C TYR A 251 21.38 -2.36 10.74
N GLY A 252 22.25 -1.65 11.48
CA GLY A 252 23.44 -0.99 10.94
C GLY A 252 23.23 0.44 10.44
N TYR A 253 22.09 1.06 10.75
CA TYR A 253 21.85 2.47 10.45
C TYR A 253 22.54 3.36 11.49
N ASN A 254 23.00 4.53 11.08
CA ASN A 254 23.61 5.50 11.96
C ASN A 254 22.80 6.81 11.92
N PHE A 255 22.28 7.22 13.06
CA PHE A 255 21.46 8.41 13.22
C PHE A 255 22.24 9.49 13.96
N THR A 256 23.33 9.96 13.31
CA THR A 256 24.10 11.09 13.81
C THR A 256 24.09 12.22 12.80
N THR A 257 24.17 13.44 13.27
CA THR A 257 24.36 14.66 12.48
C THR A 257 25.41 15.53 13.14
N THR A 258 25.90 16.54 12.40
CA THR A 258 26.80 17.54 12.97
C THR A 258 26.01 18.80 13.25
N ASN A 259 26.02 19.27 14.51
CA ASN A 259 25.37 20.52 14.89
C ASN A 259 26.16 21.73 14.36
N PHE A 260 25.63 22.94 14.54
CA PHE A 260 26.27 24.19 14.08
C PHE A 260 27.64 24.46 14.69
N ASN A 261 27.97 23.79 15.81
CA ASN A 261 29.27 23.89 16.48
C ASN A 261 30.27 22.79 16.04
N GLY A 262 29.93 22.01 14.99
CA GLY A 262 30.77 20.93 14.50
C GLY A 262 30.79 19.66 15.37
N GLN A 263 29.93 19.56 16.38
CA GLN A 263 29.83 18.38 17.25
C GLN A 263 28.89 17.36 16.63
N VAL A 264 29.30 16.08 16.65
CA VAL A 264 28.43 14.96 16.25
C VAL A 264 27.39 14.75 17.35
N VAL A 265 26.13 14.86 16.97
CA VAL A 265 24.98 14.64 17.87
C VAL A 265 24.10 13.52 17.33
N LYS A 266 23.51 12.73 18.22
CA LYS A 266 22.56 11.69 17.85
C LYS A 266 21.21 12.34 17.50
N LEU A 267 20.62 11.94 16.36
CA LEU A 267 19.26 12.35 16.01
C LEU A 267 18.27 11.59 16.88
N THR A 268 17.33 12.32 17.47
CA THR A 268 16.17 11.72 18.11
C THR A 268 15.09 11.52 17.04
N LEU A 269 14.67 10.29 16.84
CA LEU A 269 13.52 9.98 16.00
C LEU A 269 12.25 10.03 16.85
N PHE A 270 11.16 10.44 16.21
CA PHE A 270 9.86 10.47 16.89
C PHE A 270 9.42 9.04 17.24
N THR A 271 8.90 8.88 18.45
CA THR A 271 8.24 7.65 18.88
C THR A 271 6.76 7.70 18.51
N PHE A 272 6.19 6.54 18.21
CA PHE A 272 4.78 6.41 17.89
C PHE A 272 4.15 5.39 18.84
N ASP A 273 3.04 5.72 19.43
CA ASP A 273 2.40 4.90 20.45
C ASP A 273 0.99 4.40 20.06
N ASN A 274 0.60 4.65 18.83
CA ASN A 274 -0.75 4.42 18.36
C ASN A 274 -0.85 3.49 17.12
N PRO A 275 -0.48 2.20 17.24
CA PRO A 275 -0.59 1.26 16.13
C PRO A 275 -2.05 1.00 15.74
N LEU A 276 -2.30 0.68 14.46
CA LEU A 276 -3.63 0.35 13.97
C LEU A 276 -4.22 -0.89 14.66
N GLU A 277 -3.41 -1.94 14.82
CA GLU A 277 -3.81 -3.15 15.55
C GLU A 277 -3.19 -3.13 16.94
N ARG A 278 -4.02 -3.12 17.98
CA ARG A 278 -3.58 -3.06 19.39
C ARG A 278 -3.40 -4.44 20.04
N GLU A 279 -3.98 -5.51 19.42
CA GLU A 279 -3.93 -6.90 19.90
C GLU A 279 -3.16 -7.83 18.95
#